data_46684ff8bd9c19e4eff0ae29ca884dc5
#
_entry.id   46684ff8bd9c19e4eff0ae29ca884dc5
#
_cell.length_a   1.000
_cell.length_b   1.000
_cell.length_c   1.000
_cell.angle_alpha   90.00
_cell.angle_beta   90.00
_cell.angle_gamma   90.00
#
_symmetry.space_group_name_H-M   'P 1'
#
loop_
_entity.id
_entity.type
_entity.pdbx_description
1 polymer ?
#
loop_
_entity_poly.entity_id
_entity_poly.type
_entity_poly.pdbx_seq_one_letter_code
_entity_poly.pdbx_strand_id
1 'polypeptide(L)'
;MNIIKPKIKFTEEFIFVDNVYKNALFTKNPENKIIIEDIDFDSCIFKNIDFSLIELINVNFLDCIFESCDLSNKNFDEKLIERCEFNSCKLL
;
A
#
# COMPACT_ATOMS: atom_id res chain seq x y z
N MET A 1 -8.91 0.74 18.23
CA MET A 1 -8.35 1.89 17.49
C MET A 1 -9.30 2.30 16.37
N ASN A 2 -9.55 3.59 16.28
CA ASN A 2 -10.41 4.11 15.22
C ASN A 2 -9.56 4.46 14.02
N ILE A 3 -9.89 3.87 12.89
CA ILE A 3 -9.23 4.18 11.62
C ILE A 3 -10.05 5.23 10.90
N ILE A 4 -9.39 6.31 10.49
CA ILE A 4 -10.01 7.32 9.67
C ILE A 4 -10.10 6.75 8.25
N LYS A 5 -11.33 6.62 7.74
CA LYS A 5 -11.51 6.07 6.40
C LYS A 5 -10.97 7.01 5.35
N PRO A 6 -10.15 6.52 4.42
CA PRO A 6 -9.62 7.36 3.34
C PRO A 6 -10.72 7.96 2.47
N LYS A 7 -10.52 9.20 2.08
CA LYS A 7 -11.36 9.87 1.07
C LYS A 7 -10.56 9.88 -0.23
N ILE A 8 -10.90 8.96 -1.12
CA ILE A 8 -10.15 8.79 -2.35
C ILE A 8 -10.43 9.95 -3.29
N LYS A 9 -9.36 10.56 -3.79
CA LYS A 9 -9.44 11.68 -4.73
C LYS A 9 -9.03 11.31 -6.13
N PHE A 10 -8.21 10.27 -6.28
CA PHE A 10 -7.73 9.83 -7.58
C PHE A 10 -7.29 8.37 -7.51
N THR A 11 -7.24 7.73 -8.67
CA THR A 11 -6.73 6.37 -8.82
C THR A 11 -5.35 6.43 -9.43
N GLU A 12 -4.41 5.70 -8.84
CA GLU A 12 -3.02 5.70 -9.28
C GLU A 12 -2.55 4.33 -9.73
N GLU A 13 -1.60 4.32 -10.64
CA GLU A 13 -0.79 3.16 -10.95
C GLU A 13 0.53 3.27 -10.18
N PHE A 14 1.28 2.16 -10.10
CA PHE A 14 2.56 2.15 -9.40
C PHE A 14 3.67 2.80 -10.25
N ILE A 15 3.47 4.05 -10.58
CA ILE A 15 4.44 4.93 -11.24
C ILE A 15 4.58 6.14 -10.34
N PHE A 16 5.73 6.29 -9.70
CA PHE A 16 5.91 7.30 -8.66
C PHE A 16 6.82 8.42 -9.13
N VAL A 17 6.33 9.65 -9.04
CA VAL A 17 7.09 10.87 -9.33
C VAL A 17 7.30 11.71 -8.07
N ASP A 18 6.56 11.41 -7.01
CA ASP A 18 6.65 12.08 -5.72
C ASP A 18 6.96 11.08 -4.62
N ASN A 19 7.36 11.57 -3.45
CA ASN A 19 7.69 10.73 -2.29
C ASN A 19 6.51 10.52 -1.34
N VAL A 20 5.43 11.26 -1.53
CA VAL A 20 4.22 11.15 -0.71
C VAL A 20 2.99 11.04 -1.59
N TYR A 21 2.14 10.05 -1.29
CA TYR A 21 0.88 9.87 -1.98
C TYR A 21 -0.25 9.88 -0.96
N LYS A 22 -1.24 10.73 -1.18
CA LYS A 22 -2.39 10.88 -0.30
C LYS A 22 -3.70 10.64 -1.03
N ASN A 23 -4.60 9.93 -0.38
CA ASN A 23 -5.97 9.73 -0.86
C ASN A 23 -6.04 9.06 -2.24
N ALA A 24 -5.10 8.17 -2.51
CA ALA A 24 -5.02 7.45 -3.78
C ALA A 24 -5.58 6.03 -3.66
N LEU A 25 -6.16 5.55 -4.72
CA LEU A 25 -6.65 4.18 -4.84
C LEU A 25 -5.78 3.44 -5.85
N PHE A 26 -5.19 2.33 -5.40
CA PHE A 26 -4.38 1.45 -6.25
C PHE A 26 -5.14 0.15 -6.46
N THR A 27 -5.51 -0.13 -7.70
CA THR A 27 -6.28 -1.33 -8.05
C THR A 27 -5.63 -2.18 -9.13
N LYS A 28 -4.53 -1.69 -9.72
CA LYS A 28 -3.88 -2.36 -10.84
C LYS A 28 -2.51 -2.86 -10.43
N ASN A 29 -2.29 -4.14 -10.60
CA ASN A 29 -0.98 -4.74 -10.35
C ASN A 29 0.05 -4.28 -11.39
N PRO A 30 1.33 -4.16 -11.00
CA PRO A 30 2.38 -3.92 -11.97
C PRO A 30 2.53 -5.13 -12.90
N GLU A 31 2.92 -4.90 -14.14
CA GLU A 31 3.12 -5.98 -15.11
C GLU A 31 4.35 -6.82 -14.82
N ASN A 32 5.36 -6.21 -14.22
CA ASN A 32 6.61 -6.84 -13.84
C ASN A 32 6.93 -6.52 -12.40
N LYS A 33 7.90 -7.22 -11.82
CA LYS A 33 8.35 -6.90 -10.48
C LYS A 33 8.92 -5.49 -10.43
N ILE A 34 8.53 -4.75 -9.40
CA ILE A 34 8.97 -3.36 -9.19
C ILE A 34 9.53 -3.18 -7.79
N ILE A 35 10.28 -2.12 -7.62
CA ILE A 35 10.76 -1.67 -6.32
C ILE A 35 10.10 -0.34 -6.01
N ILE A 36 9.50 -0.23 -4.82
CA ILE A 36 9.00 1.04 -4.29
C ILE A 36 9.94 1.44 -3.17
N GLU A 37 10.53 2.62 -3.27
CA GLU A 37 11.56 3.08 -2.35
C GLU A 37 11.30 4.51 -1.91
N ASP A 38 11.43 4.76 -0.60
CA ASP A 38 11.33 6.08 0.01
C ASP A 38 9.99 6.78 -0.27
N ILE A 39 8.89 6.02 -0.15
CA ILE A 39 7.54 6.52 -0.39
C ILE A 39 6.71 6.45 0.89
N ASP A 40 5.95 7.51 1.15
CA ASP A 40 4.94 7.52 2.19
C ASP A 40 3.55 7.47 1.55
N PHE A 41 2.76 6.49 1.96
CA PHE A 41 1.35 6.39 1.58
C PHE A 41 0.49 6.83 2.74
N ASP A 42 -0.30 7.87 2.54
CA ASP A 42 -1.19 8.43 3.55
C ASP A 42 -2.63 8.37 3.05
N SER A 43 -3.48 7.68 3.79
CA SER A 43 -4.90 7.58 3.48
C SER A 43 -5.16 6.98 2.09
N CYS A 44 -4.40 5.96 1.74
CA CYS A 44 -4.54 5.25 0.46
C CYS A 44 -5.28 3.93 0.65
N ILE A 45 -5.88 3.46 -0.43
CA ILE A 45 -6.49 2.13 -0.50
C ILE A 45 -5.76 1.30 -1.55
N PHE A 46 -5.36 0.10 -1.17
CA PHE A 46 -4.77 -0.91 -2.07
C PHE A 46 -5.76 -2.05 -2.20
N LYS A 47 -6.24 -2.31 -3.39
CA LYS A 47 -7.30 -3.29 -3.62
C LYS A 47 -6.86 -4.32 -4.65
N ASN A 48 -6.93 -5.60 -4.27
CA ASN A 48 -6.54 -6.72 -5.14
C ASN A 48 -5.10 -6.63 -5.64
N ILE A 49 -4.20 -6.13 -4.82
CA ILE A 49 -2.78 -5.98 -5.18
C ILE A 49 -2.01 -7.20 -4.69
N ASP A 50 -1.20 -7.76 -5.57
CA ASP A 50 -0.26 -8.83 -5.27
C ASP A 50 1.10 -8.22 -4.92
N PHE A 51 1.36 -8.08 -3.63
CA PHE A 51 2.61 -7.47 -3.16
C PHE A 51 3.84 -8.37 -3.34
N SER A 52 3.66 -9.62 -3.80
CA SER A 52 4.83 -10.43 -4.18
C SER A 52 5.55 -9.84 -5.39
N LEU A 53 4.87 -9.02 -6.18
CA LEU A 53 5.45 -8.29 -7.32
C LEU A 53 6.14 -7.00 -6.92
N ILE A 54 6.07 -6.64 -5.65
CA ILE A 54 6.51 -5.32 -5.19
C ILE A 54 7.51 -5.49 -4.05
N GLU A 55 8.73 -5.01 -4.26
CA GLU A 55 9.71 -4.89 -3.19
C GLU A 55 9.55 -3.52 -2.54
N LEU A 56 9.44 -3.49 -1.21
CA LEU A 56 9.24 -2.26 -0.45
C LEU A 56 10.51 -1.93 0.32
N ILE A 57 11.09 -0.77 0.04
CA ILE A 57 12.30 -0.28 0.70
C ILE A 57 12.00 1.09 1.32
N ASN A 58 12.06 1.18 2.64
CA ASN A 58 11.81 2.43 3.36
C ASN A 58 10.46 3.05 2.97
N VAL A 59 9.40 2.25 3.09
CA VAL A 59 8.04 2.66 2.73
C VAL A 59 7.18 2.72 3.98
N ASN A 60 6.41 3.78 4.14
CA ASN A 60 5.52 3.97 5.26
C ASN A 60 4.07 3.97 4.80
N PHE A 61 3.20 3.38 5.61
CA PHE A 61 1.76 3.34 5.36
C PHE A 61 1.05 3.93 6.57
N LEU A 62 0.32 5.01 6.37
CA LEU A 62 -0.42 5.71 7.41
C LEU A 62 -1.90 5.80 7.01
N ASP A 63 -2.79 5.36 7.89
CA ASP A 63 -4.23 5.40 7.65
C ASP A 63 -4.65 4.73 6.34
N CYS A 64 -3.98 3.66 5.96
CA CYS A 64 -4.25 2.95 4.71
C CYS A 64 -5.16 1.75 4.93
N ILE A 65 -5.86 1.36 3.87
CA ILE A 65 -6.68 0.15 3.84
C ILE A 65 -6.14 -0.77 2.76
N PHE A 66 -5.89 -2.03 3.14
CA PHE A 66 -5.52 -3.08 2.21
C PHE A 66 -6.70 -4.04 2.08
N GLU A 67 -7.29 -4.13 0.90
CA GLU A 67 -8.42 -5.01 0.63
C GLU A 67 -8.04 -6.10 -0.35
N SER A 68 -8.24 -7.36 0.05
CA SER A 68 -8.01 -8.52 -0.81
C SER A 68 -6.61 -8.52 -1.45
N CYS A 69 -5.63 -8.08 -0.68
CA CYS A 69 -4.24 -8.05 -1.13
C CYS A 69 -3.49 -9.30 -0.70
N ASP A 70 -2.52 -9.70 -1.50
CA ASP A 70 -1.57 -10.75 -1.12
C ASP A 70 -0.33 -10.09 -0.53
N LEU A 71 -0.18 -10.20 0.79
CA LEU A 71 0.95 -9.67 1.54
C LEU A 71 1.82 -10.81 2.08
N SER A 72 1.68 -12.00 1.52
CA SER A 72 2.45 -13.16 1.94
C SER A 72 3.95 -12.90 1.82
N ASN A 73 4.70 -13.37 2.81
CA ASN A 73 6.15 -13.27 2.83
C ASN A 73 6.68 -11.83 2.80
N LYS A 74 5.83 -10.85 3.11
CA LYS A 74 6.30 -9.47 3.27
C LYS A 74 6.80 -9.25 4.70
N ASN A 75 7.97 -8.68 4.81
CA ASN A 75 8.55 -8.30 6.08
C ASN A 75 8.34 -6.81 6.30
N PHE A 76 7.64 -6.47 7.37
CA PHE A 76 7.33 -5.08 7.71
C PHE A 76 8.19 -4.54 8.87
N ASP A 77 9.23 -5.25 9.28
CA ASP A 77 10.04 -4.86 10.44
C ASP A 77 10.71 -3.48 10.29
N GLU A 78 11.10 -3.14 9.07
CA GLU A 78 11.74 -1.86 8.77
C GLU A 78 10.78 -0.84 8.16
N LYS A 79 9.47 -1.14 8.18
CA LYS A 79 8.46 -0.32 7.56
C LYS A 79 7.53 0.21 8.64
N LEU A 80 7.07 1.43 8.49
CA LEU A 80 6.07 1.99 9.37
C LEU A 80 4.68 1.66 8.85
N ILE A 81 3.91 0.94 9.66
CA ILE A 81 2.49 0.71 9.39
C ILE A 81 1.73 1.25 10.59
N GLU A 82 0.95 2.31 10.38
CA GLU A 82 0.24 2.98 11.44
C GLU A 82 -1.22 3.21 11.07
N ARG A 83 -2.11 2.78 11.95
CA ARG A 83 -3.56 2.90 11.77
C ARG A 83 -4.04 2.35 10.43
N CYS A 84 -3.53 1.17 10.05
CA CYS A 84 -3.93 0.52 8.80
C CYS A 84 -4.92 -0.61 9.07
N GLU A 85 -5.75 -0.86 8.09
CA GLU A 85 -6.75 -1.94 8.13
C GLU A 85 -6.44 -2.93 7.02
N PHE A 86 -6.57 -4.22 7.37
CA PHE A 86 -6.32 -5.31 6.43
C PHE A 86 -7.59 -6.15 6.32
N ASN A 87 -8.26 -6.10 5.18
CA ASN A 87 -9.51 -6.81 4.94
C ASN A 87 -9.32 -7.91 3.91
N SER A 88 -9.62 -9.15 4.29
CA SER A 88 -9.53 -10.30 3.40
C SER A 88 -8.15 -10.46 2.74
N CYS A 89 -7.10 -10.10 3.46
CA CYS A 89 -5.74 -10.16 2.95
C CYS A 89 -5.08 -11.48 3.32
N LYS A 90 -4.16 -11.92 2.47
CA LYS A 90 -3.29 -13.05 2.73
C LYS A 90 -2.01 -12.53 3.36
N LEU A 91 -1.70 -12.99 4.59
CA LEU A 91 -0.64 -12.43 5.42
C LEU A 91 0.49 -13.41 5.76
N LEU A 92 0.41 -14.64 5.31
CA LEU A 92 1.41 -15.66 5.67
C LEU A 92 2.46 -15.87 4.62
#